data_0c117a837561a4519b2c7b429e728c58
#
_entry.id   0c117a837561a4519b2c7b429e728c58
#
_cell.length_a   1.000
_cell.length_b   1.000
_cell.length_c   1.000
_cell.angle_alpha   90.00
_cell.angle_beta   90.00
_cell.angle_gamma   90.00
#
_symmetry.space_group_name_H-M   'P 1'
#
loop_
_entity.id
_entity.type
_entity.pdbx_description
1 polymer ?
#
loop_
_entity_poly.entity_id
_entity_poly.type
_entity_poly.pdbx_seq_one_letter_code
_entity_poly.pdbx_strand_id
1 'polypeptide(L)'
;MAETTNAPELHPVTEELASGKNFASVTTMLPSGQFQTGVMWVGVRNGSVVLNTETHRRRYKNLESDPRITVMIRDENDPYRYAEVRGEVTRTTTGPEAREHIDELSRKYTGSDYPPDAIKSERVILEVTPRRQTIIDQNKDTSD
;
A
#
# COMPACT_ATOMS: atom_id res chain seq x y z
N MET A 1 12.29 14.87 12.30
CA MET A 1 12.74 13.70 13.06
C MET A 1 11.77 12.53 12.80
N ALA A 2 12.28 11.33 12.78
CA ALA A 2 11.43 10.17 12.53
C ALA A 2 10.79 9.67 13.81
N GLU A 3 9.53 9.27 13.71
CA GLU A 3 8.83 8.53 14.75
C GLU A 3 8.68 7.09 14.27
N THR A 4 9.04 6.12 15.09
CA THR A 4 9.06 4.72 14.73
C THR A 4 8.20 3.90 15.68
N THR A 5 7.42 2.97 15.14
CA THR A 5 6.69 1.99 15.94
C THR A 5 6.83 0.61 15.33
N ASN A 6 6.91 -0.41 16.18
CA ASN A 6 6.88 -1.81 15.77
C ASN A 6 5.53 -2.46 16.11
N ALA A 7 4.57 -1.67 16.59
CA ALA A 7 3.23 -2.15 16.88
C ALA A 7 2.51 -2.58 15.59
N PRO A 8 1.66 -3.63 15.65
CA PRO A 8 0.92 -4.07 14.47
C PRO A 8 -0.21 -3.11 14.06
N GLU A 9 -0.67 -2.27 14.97
CA GLU A 9 -1.69 -1.28 14.68
C GLU A 9 -1.11 -0.15 13.84
N LEU A 10 -1.90 0.38 12.92
CA LEU A 10 -1.45 1.49 12.09
C LEU A 10 -1.25 2.75 12.95
N HIS A 11 -0.10 3.38 12.77
CA HIS A 11 0.13 4.71 13.32
C HIS A 11 -0.93 5.66 12.72
N PRO A 12 -1.44 6.64 13.49
CA PRO A 12 -2.46 7.56 12.98
C PRO A 12 -2.10 8.25 11.67
N VAL A 13 -0.84 8.62 11.48
CA VAL A 13 -0.39 9.24 10.23
C VAL A 13 -0.42 8.24 9.09
N THR A 14 0.00 6.98 9.32
CA THR A 14 -0.09 5.94 8.31
C THR A 14 -1.53 5.75 7.85
N GLU A 15 -2.45 5.66 8.80
CA GLU A 15 -3.87 5.47 8.49
C GLU A 15 -4.44 6.66 7.72
N GLU A 16 -4.11 7.87 8.15
CA GLU A 16 -4.57 9.07 7.45
C GLU A 16 -4.06 9.12 6.01
N LEU A 17 -2.76 8.89 5.82
CA LEU A 17 -2.17 8.93 4.48
C LEU A 17 -2.70 7.82 3.57
N ALA A 18 -2.86 6.61 4.10
CA ALA A 18 -3.37 5.49 3.32
C ALA A 18 -4.85 5.64 2.98
N SER A 19 -5.63 6.28 3.85
CA SER A 19 -7.05 6.53 3.60
C SER A 19 -7.27 7.67 2.62
N GLY A 20 -6.35 8.63 2.55
CA GLY A 20 -6.45 9.78 1.68
C GLY A 20 -6.06 9.45 0.24
N LYS A 21 -6.23 10.46 -0.64
CA LYS A 21 -5.89 10.31 -2.06
C LYS A 21 -4.39 10.55 -2.26
N ASN A 22 -3.60 9.63 -1.75
CA ASN A 22 -2.14 9.66 -1.85
C ASN A 22 -1.67 8.40 -2.56
N PHE A 23 -0.56 8.47 -3.27
CA PHE A 23 -0.02 7.32 -3.99
C PHE A 23 1.04 6.62 -3.14
N ALA A 24 1.10 5.31 -3.25
CA ALA A 24 2.09 4.51 -2.55
C ALA A 24 3.20 4.09 -3.50
N SER A 25 4.44 4.14 -3.00
CA SER A 25 5.57 3.49 -3.65
C SER A 25 5.74 2.14 -2.98
N VAL A 26 5.64 1.07 -3.76
CA VAL A 26 5.60 -0.31 -3.25
C VAL A 26 6.81 -1.06 -3.76
N THR A 27 7.57 -1.64 -2.83
CA THR A 27 8.78 -2.40 -3.14
C THR A 27 8.60 -3.86 -2.76
N THR A 28 8.88 -4.74 -3.71
CA THR A 28 8.89 -6.20 -3.53
C THR A 28 10.20 -6.76 -4.04
N MET A 29 10.46 -8.04 -3.76
CA MET A 29 11.72 -8.69 -4.11
C MET A 29 11.55 -9.58 -5.34
N LEU A 30 12.37 -9.34 -6.37
CA LEU A 30 12.48 -10.24 -7.52
C LEU A 30 13.18 -11.55 -7.12
N PRO A 31 12.98 -12.65 -7.85
CA PRO A 31 13.68 -13.91 -7.55
C PRO A 31 15.20 -13.77 -7.54
N SER A 32 15.75 -12.81 -8.27
CA SER A 32 17.18 -12.55 -8.31
C SER A 32 17.71 -11.90 -7.01
N GLY A 33 16.81 -11.45 -6.14
CA GLY A 33 17.18 -10.67 -4.95
C GLY A 33 17.24 -9.17 -5.21
N GLN A 34 17.00 -8.74 -6.44
CA GLN A 34 16.90 -7.32 -6.75
C GLN A 34 15.54 -6.79 -6.29
N PHE A 35 15.50 -5.52 -5.91
CA PHE A 35 14.25 -4.87 -5.51
C PHE A 35 13.51 -4.35 -6.75
N GLN A 36 12.18 -4.44 -6.71
CA GLN A 36 11.32 -3.87 -7.74
C GLN A 36 10.35 -2.90 -7.08
N THR A 37 10.28 -1.66 -7.59
CA THR A 37 9.44 -0.62 -6.99
C THR A 37 8.49 -0.05 -8.04
N GLY A 38 7.25 0.17 -7.64
CA GLY A 38 6.25 0.79 -8.50
C GLY A 38 5.23 1.56 -7.70
N VAL A 39 4.49 2.43 -8.39
CA VAL A 39 3.44 3.24 -7.78
C VAL A 39 2.12 2.47 -7.79
N MET A 40 1.40 2.51 -6.68
CA MET A 40 0.10 1.86 -6.55
C MET A 40 -0.89 2.75 -5.82
N TRP A 41 -2.17 2.52 -6.08
CA TRP A 41 -3.24 3.01 -5.22
C TRP A 41 -3.20 2.25 -3.90
N VAL A 42 -3.63 2.90 -2.83
CA VAL A 42 -3.56 2.33 -1.48
C VAL A 42 -4.84 2.67 -0.73
N GLY A 43 -5.20 1.83 0.23
CA GLY A 43 -6.32 2.08 1.12
C GLY A 43 -6.12 1.45 2.48
N VAL A 44 -7.13 1.59 3.32
CA VAL A 44 -7.18 0.95 4.62
C VAL A 44 -8.44 0.11 4.68
N ARG A 45 -8.33 -1.10 5.22
CA ARG A 45 -9.45 -2.00 5.38
C ARG A 45 -9.23 -2.82 6.64
N ASN A 46 -10.20 -2.80 7.54
CA ASN A 46 -10.10 -3.53 8.81
C ASN A 46 -8.82 -3.22 9.59
N GLY A 47 -8.41 -1.96 9.57
CA GLY A 47 -7.23 -1.50 10.31
C GLY A 47 -5.89 -1.86 9.67
N SER A 48 -5.89 -2.34 8.44
CA SER A 48 -4.67 -2.70 7.71
C SER A 48 -4.51 -1.89 6.44
N VAL A 49 -3.27 -1.64 6.06
CA VAL A 49 -2.97 -1.10 4.73
C VAL A 49 -3.29 -2.19 3.71
N VAL A 50 -4.06 -1.85 2.71
CA VAL A 50 -4.43 -2.77 1.64
C VAL A 50 -4.06 -2.21 0.28
N LEU A 51 -3.68 -3.13 -0.60
CA LEU A 51 -3.38 -2.86 -2.00
C LEU A 51 -4.23 -3.78 -2.86
N ASN A 52 -4.34 -3.48 -4.14
CA ASN A 52 -5.04 -4.36 -5.08
C ASN A 52 -4.19 -4.50 -6.34
N THR A 53 -4.04 -5.72 -6.81
CA THR A 53 -3.27 -6.01 -8.02
C THR A 53 -3.91 -7.14 -8.81
N GLU A 54 -3.25 -7.59 -9.85
CA GLU A 54 -3.70 -8.72 -10.65
C GLU A 54 -2.67 -9.83 -10.59
N THR A 55 -3.16 -11.08 -10.66
CA THR A 55 -2.32 -12.26 -10.47
C THR A 55 -1.25 -12.45 -11.55
N HIS A 56 -1.41 -11.85 -12.75
CA HIS A 56 -0.39 -11.94 -13.79
C HIS A 56 0.79 -10.98 -13.58
N ARG A 57 0.66 -10.03 -12.70
CA ARG A 57 1.69 -8.99 -12.51
C ARG A 57 2.91 -9.52 -11.78
N ARG A 58 4.07 -8.97 -12.15
CA ARG A 58 5.35 -9.39 -11.57
C ARG A 58 5.36 -9.20 -10.04
N ARG A 59 4.80 -8.10 -9.55
CA ARG A 59 4.79 -7.85 -8.08
C ARG A 59 3.99 -8.91 -7.32
N TYR A 60 2.89 -9.41 -7.89
CA TYR A 60 2.12 -10.47 -7.24
C TYR A 60 2.95 -11.76 -7.16
N LYS A 61 3.61 -12.11 -8.26
CA LYS A 61 4.47 -13.29 -8.30
C LYS A 61 5.65 -13.16 -7.35
N ASN A 62 6.20 -11.95 -7.21
CA ASN A 62 7.25 -11.69 -6.23
C ASN A 62 6.76 -11.99 -4.81
N LEU A 63 5.53 -11.55 -4.49
CA LEU A 63 4.95 -11.73 -3.16
C LEU A 63 4.58 -13.18 -2.87
N GLU A 64 4.25 -13.96 -3.88
CA GLU A 64 4.05 -15.40 -3.70
C GLU A 64 5.33 -16.09 -3.25
N SER A 65 6.48 -15.66 -3.75
CA SER A 65 7.78 -16.25 -3.41
C SER A 65 8.37 -15.66 -2.13
N ASP A 66 8.13 -14.36 -1.88
CA ASP A 66 8.67 -13.66 -0.71
C ASP A 66 7.64 -12.63 -0.27
N PRO A 67 6.96 -12.84 0.86
CA PRO A 67 5.87 -11.96 1.27
C PRO A 67 6.30 -10.60 1.79
N ARG A 68 7.61 -10.35 1.94
CA ARG A 68 8.10 -9.06 2.43
C ARG A 68 7.76 -7.95 1.46
N ILE A 69 7.34 -6.82 2.02
CA ILE A 69 6.89 -5.66 1.25
C ILE A 69 7.25 -4.39 2.01
N THR A 70 7.60 -3.36 1.27
CA THR A 70 7.72 -2.00 1.83
C THR A 70 6.75 -1.11 1.07
N VAL A 71 5.94 -0.38 1.82
CA VAL A 71 4.95 0.55 1.28
C VAL A 71 5.25 1.92 1.85
N MET A 72 5.61 2.87 0.99
CA MET A 72 5.83 4.25 1.40
C MET A 72 4.69 5.10 0.85
N ILE A 73 3.99 5.82 1.73
CA ILE A 73 2.84 6.65 1.36
C ILE A 73 3.18 8.09 1.69
N ARG A 74 3.33 8.89 0.65
CA ARG A 74 3.68 10.29 0.78
C ARG A 74 2.41 11.14 0.70
N ASP A 75 2.35 12.19 1.55
CA ASP A 75 1.29 13.20 1.42
C ASP A 75 1.41 13.86 0.05
N GLU A 76 0.34 13.87 -0.71
CA GLU A 76 0.34 14.41 -2.08
C GLU A 76 0.69 15.90 -2.11
N ASN A 77 0.38 16.61 -1.04
CA ASN A 77 0.60 18.06 -0.95
C ASN A 77 1.86 18.44 -0.18
N ASP A 78 2.54 17.46 0.42
CA ASP A 78 3.72 17.74 1.25
C ASP A 78 4.70 16.56 1.16
N PRO A 79 5.74 16.65 0.33
CA PRO A 79 6.68 15.54 0.16
C PRO A 79 7.54 15.26 1.39
N TYR A 80 7.49 16.14 2.38
CA TYR A 80 8.24 15.98 3.64
C TYR A 80 7.38 15.36 4.73
N ARG A 81 6.21 14.86 4.37
CA ARG A 81 5.33 14.13 5.28
C ARG A 81 4.98 12.79 4.64
N TYR A 82 5.48 11.70 5.24
CA TYR A 82 5.22 10.37 4.70
C TYR A 82 5.33 9.29 5.77
N ALA A 83 4.76 8.13 5.47
CA ALA A 83 4.86 6.94 6.29
C ALA A 83 5.52 5.83 5.46
N GLU A 84 6.54 5.18 6.02
CA GLU A 84 7.12 3.99 5.42
C GLU A 84 6.70 2.79 6.26
N VAL A 85 6.01 1.84 5.64
CA VAL A 85 5.56 0.61 6.27
C VAL A 85 6.40 -0.56 5.75
N ARG A 86 7.19 -1.16 6.62
CA ARG A 86 7.90 -2.41 6.31
C ARG A 86 7.12 -3.55 6.94
N GLY A 87 6.79 -4.55 6.15
CA GLY A 87 5.99 -5.65 6.65
C GLY A 87 5.92 -6.81 5.70
N GLU A 88 4.84 -7.54 5.81
CA GLU A 88 4.60 -8.72 5.00
C GLU A 88 3.15 -8.73 4.54
N VAL A 89 2.92 -9.26 3.35
CA VAL A 89 1.55 -9.59 2.92
C VAL A 89 1.17 -10.87 3.66
N THR A 90 0.20 -10.76 4.56
CA THR A 90 -0.21 -11.88 5.41
C THR A 90 -1.54 -12.48 4.99
N ARG A 91 -2.30 -11.77 4.15
CA ARG A 91 -3.58 -12.26 3.68
C ARG A 91 -3.84 -11.75 2.26
N THR A 92 -4.36 -12.63 1.42
CA THR A 92 -4.79 -12.29 0.07
C THR A 92 -6.24 -12.71 -0.09
N THR A 93 -7.01 -11.90 -0.82
CA THR A 93 -8.41 -12.18 -1.09
C THR A 93 -8.68 -11.97 -2.57
N THR A 94 -9.29 -12.96 -3.21
CA THR A 94 -9.65 -12.93 -4.63
C THR A 94 -11.17 -12.93 -4.77
N GLY A 95 -11.66 -13.03 -6.01
CA GLY A 95 -13.07 -13.16 -6.29
C GLY A 95 -13.84 -11.84 -6.26
N PRO A 96 -15.16 -11.90 -6.02
CA PRO A 96 -16.01 -10.70 -6.08
C PRO A 96 -15.59 -9.59 -5.14
N GLU A 97 -15.08 -9.93 -3.98
CA GLU A 97 -14.61 -8.94 -3.01
C GLU A 97 -13.44 -8.12 -3.56
N ALA A 98 -12.49 -8.78 -4.21
CA ALA A 98 -11.34 -8.10 -4.81
C ALA A 98 -11.75 -7.24 -6.00
N ARG A 99 -12.73 -7.72 -6.78
CA ARG A 99 -13.27 -6.94 -7.90
C ARG A 99 -13.97 -5.67 -7.40
N GLU A 100 -14.76 -5.78 -6.36
CA GLU A 100 -15.41 -4.63 -5.75
C GLU A 100 -14.40 -3.66 -5.15
N HIS A 101 -13.35 -4.19 -4.52
CA HIS A 101 -12.30 -3.37 -3.90
C HIS A 101 -11.58 -2.49 -4.91
N ILE A 102 -11.26 -3.00 -6.12
CA ILE A 102 -10.61 -2.14 -7.12
C ILE A 102 -11.53 -1.03 -7.57
N ASP A 103 -12.85 -1.26 -7.60
CA ASP A 103 -13.81 -0.20 -7.90
C ASP A 103 -13.81 0.88 -6.80
N GLU A 104 -13.75 0.48 -5.54
CA GLU A 104 -13.66 1.43 -4.42
C GLU A 104 -12.42 2.31 -4.53
N LEU A 105 -11.27 1.69 -4.81
CA LEU A 105 -10.03 2.43 -5.01
C LEU A 105 -10.13 3.36 -6.21
N SER A 106 -10.68 2.88 -7.31
CA SER A 106 -10.84 3.68 -8.52
C SER A 106 -11.69 4.91 -8.27
N ARG A 107 -12.80 4.74 -7.54
CA ARG A 107 -13.66 5.88 -7.19
C ARG A 107 -12.91 6.91 -6.36
N LYS A 108 -12.07 6.46 -5.43
CA LYS A 108 -11.24 7.37 -4.63
C LYS A 108 -10.26 8.16 -5.51
N TYR A 109 -9.59 7.50 -6.42
CA TYR A 109 -8.51 8.11 -7.21
C TYR A 109 -8.98 8.80 -8.49
N THR A 110 -10.06 8.31 -9.10
CA THR A 110 -10.51 8.82 -10.40
C THR A 110 -11.95 9.35 -10.41
N GLY A 111 -12.74 9.00 -9.39
CA GLY A 111 -14.16 9.36 -9.35
C GLY A 111 -15.08 8.36 -10.07
N SER A 112 -14.52 7.32 -10.68
CA SER A 112 -15.30 6.35 -11.47
C SER A 112 -14.90 4.93 -11.13
N ASP A 113 -15.77 3.97 -11.49
CA ASP A 113 -15.45 2.56 -11.34
C ASP A 113 -14.27 2.17 -12.25
N TYR A 114 -13.58 1.11 -11.86
CA TYR A 114 -12.45 0.61 -12.63
C TYR A 114 -12.95 -0.01 -13.95
N PRO A 115 -12.34 0.34 -15.10
CA PRO A 115 -12.80 -0.21 -16.38
C PRO A 115 -12.67 -1.73 -16.42
N PRO A 116 -13.76 -2.48 -16.64
CA PRO A 116 -13.68 -3.95 -16.70
C PRO A 116 -12.71 -4.45 -17.77
N ASP A 117 -12.62 -3.73 -18.88
CA ASP A 117 -11.75 -4.10 -20.01
C ASP A 117 -10.26 -4.02 -19.66
N ALA A 118 -9.91 -3.27 -18.60
CA ALA A 118 -8.52 -3.16 -18.15
C ALA A 118 -8.07 -4.37 -17.33
N ILE A 119 -9.01 -5.21 -16.89
CA ILE A 119 -8.69 -6.39 -16.07
C ILE A 119 -8.28 -7.53 -16.99
N LYS A 120 -7.06 -8.02 -16.81
CA LYS A 120 -6.48 -9.07 -17.67
C LYS A 120 -6.35 -10.41 -16.97
N SER A 121 -6.40 -10.42 -15.64
CA SER A 121 -6.32 -11.63 -14.83
C SER A 121 -7.14 -11.41 -13.57
N GLU A 122 -7.02 -12.30 -12.59
CA GLU A 122 -7.78 -12.19 -11.36
C GLU A 122 -7.30 -11.03 -10.50
N ARG A 123 -8.22 -10.20 -10.01
CA ARG A 123 -7.90 -9.16 -9.03
C ARG A 123 -7.67 -9.81 -7.67
N VAL A 124 -6.77 -9.21 -6.88
CA VAL A 124 -6.44 -9.71 -5.55
C VAL A 124 -6.20 -8.54 -4.59
N ILE A 125 -6.80 -8.63 -3.40
CA ILE A 125 -6.52 -7.71 -2.30
C ILE A 125 -5.31 -8.24 -1.54
N LEU A 126 -4.35 -7.36 -1.29
CA LEU A 126 -3.17 -7.67 -0.49
C LEU A 126 -3.29 -6.94 0.84
N GLU A 127 -3.34 -7.67 1.94
CA GLU A 127 -3.34 -7.07 3.27
C GLU A 127 -1.92 -7.10 3.84
N VAL A 128 -1.44 -5.94 4.24
CA VAL A 128 -0.08 -5.77 4.75
C VAL A 128 -0.11 -5.70 6.26
N THR A 129 0.61 -6.63 6.91
CA THR A 129 0.84 -6.56 8.36
C THR A 129 2.15 -5.82 8.59
N PRO A 130 2.12 -4.66 9.26
CA PRO A 130 3.34 -3.91 9.51
C PRO A 130 4.21 -4.60 10.55
N ARG A 131 5.52 -4.56 10.31
CA ARG A 131 6.53 -4.97 11.30
C ARG A 131 7.22 -3.74 11.86
N ARG A 132 7.33 -2.68 11.06
CA ARG A 132 7.91 -1.42 11.47
C ARG A 132 7.31 -0.30 10.63
N GLN A 133 6.91 0.76 11.29
CA GLN A 133 6.41 1.97 10.62
C GLN A 133 7.31 3.14 11.01
N THR A 134 7.79 3.86 10.01
CA THR A 134 8.59 5.06 10.21
C THR A 134 7.80 6.24 9.67
N ILE A 135 7.55 7.21 10.53
CA ILE A 135 6.76 8.39 10.20
C ILE A 135 7.70 9.59 10.14
N ILE A 136 7.67 10.28 9.01
CA ILE A 136 8.37 11.54 8.84
C ILE A 136 7.34 12.64 8.67
N ASP A 137 7.46 13.66 9.49
CA ASP A 137 6.60 14.85 9.40
C ASP A 137 7.46 16.06 9.77
N GLN A 138 8.06 16.66 8.78
CA GLN A 138 8.99 17.79 8.96
C GLN A 138 8.32 19.00 9.57
N ASN A 139 7.02 19.14 9.36
CA ASN A 139 6.28 20.28 9.92
C ASN A 139 6.18 20.20 11.42
N LYS A 140 6.10 18.99 11.99
CA LYS A 140 6.11 18.80 13.44
C LYS A 140 7.49 19.09 14.04
N ASP A 141 8.54 18.73 13.33
CA ASP A 141 9.90 18.92 13.81
C ASP A 141 10.27 20.39 13.89
N THR A 142 9.76 21.20 12.98
CA THR A 142 10.08 22.63 12.92
C THR A 142 9.34 23.46 13.93
N SER A 143 8.34 22.91 14.59
CA SER A 143 7.56 23.62 15.61
C SER A 143 8.24 23.63 16.98
N ASP A 144 9.30 22.90 17.11
CA ASP A 144 10.11 22.86 18.33
C ASP A 144 11.17 23.98 18.32
#